data_7c7779cda2993ef18fc1dbc2a351c482
#
_entry.id   7c7779cda2993ef18fc1dbc2a351c482
#
_cell.length_a   1.000
_cell.length_b   1.000
_cell.length_c   1.000
_cell.angle_alpha   90.00
_cell.angle_beta   90.00
_cell.angle_gamma   90.00
#
_symmetry.space_group_name_H-M   'P 1'
#
loop_
_entity.id
_entity.type
_entity.pdbx_description
1 polymer ?
#
loop_
_entity_poly.entity_id
_entity_poly.type
_entity_poly.pdbx_seq_one_letter_code
_entity_poly.pdbx_strand_id
1 'polypeptide(L)'
;GITMSAVTIGLIANSMNIVLHGGHIVSFDMVAGFELAACLIGVAVTLYLKHRNSTMNSPLIQAEMQGWKIDSIISIGMAAAFFMPKFITFTWFEPWIPYLDSILTIILSMIMLPTPIKTVISGIRDLLLISPGEETIQEIRELIEPQLRECRYSDLYYEVVKTGRKLWISVYI
;
A
#
# COMPACT_ATOMS: atom_id res chain seq x y z
N GLY A 1 -9.44 2.08 3.38
CA GLY A 1 -8.56 3.27 3.35
C GLY A 1 -8.58 4.03 4.66
N ILE A 2 -9.74 4.57 5.08
CA ILE A 2 -9.87 5.41 6.29
C ILE A 2 -9.44 4.64 7.55
N THR A 3 -9.97 3.45 7.76
CA THR A 3 -9.64 2.60 8.91
C THR A 3 -8.14 2.25 8.95
N MET A 4 -7.58 1.87 7.81
CA MET A 4 -6.15 1.57 7.71
C MET A 4 -5.27 2.80 8.00
N SER A 5 -5.64 3.97 7.47
CA SER A 5 -4.94 5.22 7.77
C SER A 5 -4.98 5.56 9.26
N ALA A 6 -6.15 5.44 9.89
CA ALA A 6 -6.31 5.71 11.32
C ALA A 6 -5.47 4.76 12.19
N VAL A 7 -5.47 3.46 11.87
CA VAL A 7 -4.65 2.46 12.57
C VAL A 7 -3.16 2.76 12.39
N THR A 8 -2.70 3.05 11.17
CA THR A 8 -1.29 3.35 10.91
C THR A 8 -0.82 4.60 11.64
N ILE A 9 -1.64 5.66 11.65
CA ILE A 9 -1.34 6.89 12.40
C ILE A 9 -1.33 6.61 13.90
N GLY A 10 -2.27 5.80 14.40
CA GLY A 10 -2.31 5.38 15.80
C GLY A 10 -1.07 4.60 16.21
N LEU A 11 -0.58 3.69 15.36
CA LEU A 11 0.67 2.94 15.59
C LEU A 11 1.87 3.88 15.67
N ILE A 12 1.99 4.85 14.76
CA ILE A 12 3.07 5.84 14.78
C ILE A 12 3.02 6.64 16.10
N ALA A 13 1.86 7.18 16.46
CA ALA A 13 1.69 7.97 17.67
C ALA A 13 2.01 7.17 18.95
N ASN A 14 1.54 5.93 19.02
CA ASN A 14 1.84 5.04 20.14
C ASN A 14 3.33 4.72 20.25
N SER A 15 3.98 4.38 19.11
CA SER A 15 5.41 4.06 19.08
C SER A 15 6.27 5.28 19.40
N MET A 16 5.89 6.48 18.96
CA MET A 16 6.55 7.72 19.37
C MET A 16 6.43 7.94 20.89
N ASN A 17 5.25 7.71 21.45
CA ASN A 17 5.05 7.84 22.90
C ASN A 17 5.95 6.87 23.68
N ILE A 18 6.07 5.61 23.22
CA ILE A 18 6.96 4.61 23.83
C ILE A 18 8.42 5.06 23.77
N VAL A 19 8.88 5.58 22.62
CA VAL A 19 10.25 6.09 22.47
C VAL A 19 10.52 7.25 23.43
N LEU A 20 9.59 8.19 23.58
CA LEU A 20 9.74 9.35 24.47
C LEU A 20 9.73 8.97 25.97
N HIS A 21 9.13 7.85 26.33
CA HIS A 21 9.02 7.39 27.73
C HIS A 21 10.02 6.28 28.10
N GLY A 22 11.09 6.09 27.34
CA GLY A 22 12.19 5.22 27.70
C GLY A 22 12.19 3.83 27.05
N GLY A 23 11.32 3.62 26.04
CA GLY A 23 11.25 2.36 25.33
C GLY A 23 10.42 1.28 26.04
N HIS A 24 10.26 0.14 25.40
CA HIS A 24 9.58 -1.03 25.97
C HIS A 24 10.39 -2.29 25.71
N ILE A 25 10.56 -3.12 26.72
CA ILE A 25 11.25 -4.41 26.55
C ILE A 25 10.25 -5.42 26.03
N VAL A 26 10.48 -5.90 24.82
CA VAL A 26 9.66 -6.92 24.15
C VAL A 26 10.37 -8.27 24.27
N SER A 27 9.61 -9.36 24.29
CA SER A 27 10.17 -10.70 24.20
C SER A 27 10.63 -10.98 22.74
N PHE A 28 11.89 -10.68 22.46
CA PHE A 28 12.46 -10.77 21.10
C PHE A 28 12.26 -12.15 20.45
N ASP A 29 12.45 -13.23 21.19
CA ASP A 29 12.28 -14.60 20.67
C ASP A 29 10.82 -14.87 20.25
N MET A 30 9.84 -14.36 20.99
CA MET A 30 8.43 -14.55 20.68
C MET A 30 8.03 -13.74 19.44
N VAL A 31 8.47 -12.49 19.34
CA VAL A 31 8.18 -11.65 18.15
C VAL A 31 8.87 -12.20 16.91
N ALA A 32 10.15 -12.56 17.00
CA ALA A 32 10.88 -13.16 15.89
C ALA A 32 10.25 -14.49 15.44
N GLY A 33 9.81 -15.32 16.38
CA GLY A 33 9.10 -16.57 16.06
C GLY A 33 7.75 -16.32 15.38
N PHE A 34 6.99 -15.32 15.81
CA PHE A 34 5.75 -14.91 15.18
C PHE A 34 6.00 -14.40 13.74
N GLU A 35 6.99 -13.56 13.54
CA GLU A 35 7.34 -13.01 12.22
C GLU A 35 7.81 -14.10 11.25
N LEU A 36 8.57 -15.10 11.73
CA LEU A 36 8.94 -16.26 10.92
C LEU A 36 7.71 -17.07 10.50
N ALA A 37 6.76 -17.30 11.43
CA ALA A 37 5.52 -17.99 11.10
C ALA A 37 4.68 -17.19 10.07
N ALA A 38 4.57 -15.87 10.25
CA ALA A 38 3.90 -14.98 9.32
C ALA A 38 4.55 -15.01 7.93
N CYS A 39 5.88 -14.99 7.87
CA CYS A 39 6.63 -15.13 6.62
C CYS A 39 6.32 -16.46 5.92
N LEU A 40 6.34 -17.58 6.63
CA LEU A 40 6.04 -18.91 6.07
C LEU A 40 4.61 -18.96 5.51
N ILE A 41 3.63 -18.42 6.24
CA ILE A 41 2.24 -18.32 5.77
C ILE A 41 2.16 -17.46 4.52
N GLY A 42 2.77 -16.27 4.54
CA GLY A 42 2.77 -15.34 3.42
C GLY A 42 3.40 -15.93 2.15
N VAL A 43 4.51 -16.67 2.29
CA VAL A 43 5.13 -17.40 1.18
C VAL A 43 4.21 -18.49 0.65
N ALA A 44 3.59 -19.27 1.53
CA ALA A 44 2.66 -20.34 1.13
C ALA A 44 1.45 -19.76 0.36
N VAL A 45 0.86 -18.67 0.85
CA VAL A 45 -0.25 -17.97 0.18
C VAL A 45 0.20 -17.40 -1.17
N THR A 46 1.38 -16.78 -1.24
CA THR A 46 1.94 -16.25 -2.48
C THR A 46 2.10 -17.34 -3.54
N LEU A 47 2.64 -18.50 -3.15
CA LEU A 47 2.82 -19.66 -4.05
C LEU A 47 1.46 -20.21 -4.50
N TYR A 48 0.50 -20.33 -3.59
CA TYR A 48 -0.85 -20.76 -3.92
C TYR A 48 -1.53 -19.82 -4.91
N LEU A 49 -1.50 -18.50 -4.65
CA LEU A 49 -2.07 -17.50 -5.54
C LEU A 49 -1.39 -17.49 -6.91
N LYS A 50 -0.05 -17.63 -6.95
CA LYS A 50 0.71 -17.75 -8.20
C LYS A 50 0.24 -18.96 -9.02
N HIS A 51 0.07 -20.11 -8.39
CA HIS A 51 -0.41 -21.32 -9.06
C HIS A 51 -1.83 -21.12 -9.61
N ARG A 52 -2.72 -20.53 -8.82
CA ARG A 52 -4.11 -20.28 -9.27
C ARG A 52 -4.18 -19.23 -10.37
N ASN A 53 -3.35 -18.19 -10.29
CA ASN A 53 -3.37 -17.11 -11.28
C ASN A 53 -2.78 -17.53 -12.63
N SER A 54 -1.98 -18.59 -12.70
CA SER A 54 -1.46 -19.11 -13.97
C SER A 54 -2.55 -19.57 -14.94
N THR A 55 -3.73 -19.94 -14.40
CA THR A 55 -4.90 -20.34 -15.20
C THR A 55 -5.95 -19.26 -15.35
N MET A 56 -6.04 -18.32 -14.39
CA MET A 56 -7.12 -17.34 -14.34
C MET A 56 -6.73 -15.97 -14.93
N ASN A 57 -5.42 -15.64 -14.97
CA ASN A 57 -4.87 -14.36 -15.44
C ASN A 57 -5.62 -13.14 -14.87
N SER A 58 -6.00 -13.20 -13.58
CA SER A 58 -6.76 -12.16 -12.92
C SER A 58 -5.84 -11.06 -12.36
N PRO A 59 -6.04 -9.78 -12.74
CA PRO A 59 -5.28 -8.66 -12.18
C PRO A 59 -5.48 -8.50 -10.66
N LEU A 60 -6.66 -8.86 -10.15
CA LEU A 60 -6.96 -8.81 -8.72
C LEU A 60 -6.11 -9.82 -7.94
N ILE A 61 -6.02 -11.07 -8.43
CA ILE A 61 -5.17 -12.11 -7.81
C ILE A 61 -3.70 -11.70 -7.89
N GLN A 62 -3.28 -11.05 -8.97
CA GLN A 62 -1.92 -10.54 -9.11
C GLN A 62 -1.61 -9.44 -8.07
N ALA A 63 -2.54 -8.53 -7.82
CA ALA A 63 -2.38 -7.50 -6.80
C ALA A 63 -2.29 -8.09 -5.39
N GLU A 64 -3.16 -9.04 -5.05
CA GLU A 64 -3.13 -9.76 -3.77
C GLU A 64 -1.81 -10.54 -3.60
N MET A 65 -1.36 -11.24 -4.62
CA MET A 65 -0.08 -11.97 -4.61
C MET A 65 1.11 -11.03 -4.34
N GLN A 66 1.11 -9.83 -4.93
CA GLN A 66 2.16 -8.83 -4.67
C GLN A 66 2.10 -8.34 -3.21
N GLY A 67 0.92 -8.11 -2.66
CA GLY A 67 0.74 -7.77 -1.25
C GLY A 67 1.36 -8.81 -0.34
N TRP A 68 0.95 -10.07 -0.45
CA TRP A 68 1.48 -11.18 0.35
C TRP A 68 2.99 -11.38 0.20
N LYS A 69 3.53 -11.14 -1.00
CA LYS A 69 4.97 -11.19 -1.23
C LYS A 69 5.71 -10.09 -0.47
N ILE A 70 5.20 -8.87 -0.49
CA ILE A 70 5.78 -7.72 0.23
C ILE A 70 5.72 -7.98 1.74
N ASP A 71 4.58 -8.42 2.26
CA ASP A 71 4.41 -8.76 3.68
C ASP A 71 5.40 -9.85 4.12
N SER A 72 5.61 -10.88 3.30
CA SER A 72 6.60 -11.92 3.60
C SER A 72 8.03 -11.39 3.67
N ILE A 73 8.40 -10.45 2.79
CA ILE A 73 9.72 -9.81 2.79
C ILE A 73 9.89 -8.93 4.03
N ILE A 74 8.85 -8.21 4.43
CA ILE A 74 8.84 -7.39 5.66
C ILE A 74 8.99 -8.29 6.89
N SER A 75 8.20 -9.35 6.98
CA SER A 75 8.25 -10.29 8.12
C SER A 75 9.61 -10.96 8.27
N ILE A 76 10.29 -11.34 7.19
CA ILE A 76 11.65 -11.90 7.31
C ILE A 76 12.66 -10.83 7.75
N GLY A 77 12.50 -9.59 7.29
CA GLY A 77 13.32 -8.47 7.72
C GLY A 77 13.13 -8.17 9.22
N MET A 78 11.89 -8.18 9.69
CA MET A 78 11.55 -8.02 11.10
C MET A 78 12.10 -9.16 11.94
N ALA A 79 11.90 -10.41 11.54
CA ALA A 79 12.47 -11.56 12.24
C ALA A 79 13.99 -11.43 12.38
N ALA A 80 14.70 -11.07 11.30
CA ALA A 80 16.13 -10.85 11.33
C ALA A 80 16.52 -9.72 12.30
N ALA A 81 15.80 -8.60 12.29
CA ALA A 81 16.04 -7.48 13.20
C ALA A 81 15.83 -7.84 14.66
N PHE A 82 14.82 -8.65 14.99
CA PHE A 82 14.56 -9.12 16.36
C PHE A 82 15.50 -10.23 16.80
N PHE A 83 16.08 -11.01 15.89
CA PHE A 83 17.15 -11.96 16.24
C PHE A 83 18.53 -11.30 16.40
N MET A 84 18.75 -10.14 15.79
CA MET A 84 20.03 -9.45 15.79
C MET A 84 20.61 -9.22 17.20
N PRO A 85 19.85 -8.75 18.22
CA PRO A 85 20.38 -8.52 19.57
C PRO A 85 20.98 -9.77 20.23
N LYS A 86 20.53 -10.97 19.83
CA LYS A 86 21.02 -12.25 20.36
C LYS A 86 22.43 -12.60 19.87
N PHE A 87 22.80 -12.08 18.70
CA PHE A 87 24.11 -12.33 18.08
C PHE A 87 25.10 -11.19 18.29
N ILE A 88 24.61 -9.99 18.61
CA ILE A 88 25.43 -8.80 18.78
C ILE A 88 25.66 -8.57 20.26
N THR A 89 26.82 -9.02 20.75
CA THR A 89 27.29 -8.81 22.14
C THR A 89 28.02 -7.47 22.31
N PHE A 90 27.74 -6.47 21.48
CA PHE A 90 28.37 -5.16 21.63
C PHE A 90 27.67 -4.34 22.71
N THR A 91 28.40 -4.00 23.78
CA THR A 91 27.92 -3.23 24.94
C THR A 91 27.34 -1.86 24.57
N TRP A 92 27.73 -1.28 23.44
CA TRP A 92 27.21 0.02 22.98
C TRP A 92 25.80 -0.09 22.36
N PHE A 93 25.33 -1.28 21.99
CA PHE A 93 24.02 -1.50 21.42
C PHE A 93 22.92 -1.78 22.47
N GLU A 94 23.30 -2.20 23.68
CA GLU A 94 22.38 -2.48 24.79
C GLU A 94 21.36 -1.34 25.06
N PRO A 95 21.75 -0.04 25.08
CA PRO A 95 20.80 1.04 25.36
C PRO A 95 19.71 1.19 24.28
N TRP A 96 19.93 0.68 23.07
CA TRP A 96 18.99 0.81 21.95
C TRP A 96 17.95 -0.31 21.87
N ILE A 97 18.21 -1.43 22.57
CA ILE A 97 17.35 -2.61 22.58
C ILE A 97 15.89 -2.28 22.91
N PRO A 98 15.56 -1.48 23.96
CA PRO A 98 14.18 -1.14 24.30
C PRO A 98 13.45 -0.30 23.26
N TYR A 99 14.16 0.35 22.35
CA TYR A 99 13.60 1.22 21.33
C TYR A 99 13.44 0.53 19.98
N LEU A 100 14.02 -0.66 19.80
CA LEU A 100 14.16 -1.33 18.52
C LEU A 100 12.79 -1.61 17.88
N ASP A 101 11.86 -2.17 18.64
CA ASP A 101 10.48 -2.43 18.18
C ASP A 101 9.77 -1.15 17.76
N SER A 102 9.81 -0.12 18.58
CA SER A 102 9.14 1.15 18.32
C SER A 102 9.74 1.88 17.12
N ILE A 103 11.06 1.85 16.95
CA ILE A 103 11.75 2.45 15.79
C ILE A 103 11.37 1.71 14.52
N LEU A 104 11.39 0.38 14.53
CA LEU A 104 11.00 -0.44 13.38
C LEU A 104 9.52 -0.19 13.01
N THR A 105 8.63 -0.16 14.01
CA THR A 105 7.21 0.14 13.80
C THR A 105 7.01 1.52 13.18
N ILE A 106 7.72 2.55 13.63
CA ILE A 106 7.64 3.89 13.04
C ILE A 106 8.10 3.87 11.59
N ILE A 107 9.26 3.28 11.30
CA ILE A 107 9.82 3.22 9.94
C ILE A 107 8.86 2.49 9.00
N LEU A 108 8.40 1.30 9.38
CA LEU A 108 7.48 0.51 8.55
C LEU A 108 6.14 1.21 8.35
N SER A 109 5.59 1.81 9.41
CA SER A 109 4.35 2.56 9.32
C SER A 109 4.48 3.78 8.40
N MET A 110 5.61 4.49 8.44
CA MET A 110 5.87 5.60 7.52
C MET A 110 5.99 5.15 6.06
N ILE A 111 6.63 4.00 5.81
CA ILE A 111 6.73 3.42 4.46
C ILE A 111 5.35 2.98 3.95
N MET A 112 4.52 2.42 4.81
CA MET A 112 3.20 1.90 4.43
C MET A 112 2.09 2.96 4.37
N LEU A 113 2.24 4.09 5.07
CA LEU A 113 1.23 5.16 5.18
C LEU A 113 0.76 5.75 3.83
N PRO A 114 1.60 5.91 2.80
CA PRO A 114 1.17 6.46 1.51
C PRO A 114 0.07 5.63 0.82
N THR A 115 0.07 4.31 1.00
CA THR A 115 -0.89 3.41 0.34
C THR A 115 -2.34 3.63 0.81
N PRO A 116 -2.66 3.59 2.12
CA PRO A 116 -4.00 3.87 2.60
C PRO A 116 -4.45 5.31 2.34
N ILE A 117 -3.53 6.29 2.39
CA ILE A 117 -3.85 7.69 2.07
C ILE A 117 -4.27 7.82 0.60
N LYS A 118 -3.51 7.24 -0.33
CA LYS A 118 -3.88 7.23 -1.76
C LYS A 118 -5.24 6.58 -1.98
N THR A 119 -5.53 5.48 -1.28
CA THR A 119 -6.83 4.81 -1.37
C THR A 119 -7.99 5.70 -0.87
N VAL A 120 -7.77 6.46 0.19
CA VAL A 120 -8.77 7.44 0.69
C VAL A 120 -8.99 8.55 -0.33
N ILE A 121 -7.90 9.14 -0.84
CA ILE A 121 -7.98 10.23 -1.82
C ILE A 121 -8.67 9.75 -3.10
N SER A 122 -8.32 8.56 -3.59
CA SER A 122 -8.98 7.98 -4.78
C SER A 122 -10.47 7.75 -4.54
N GLY A 123 -10.82 7.18 -3.37
CA GLY A 123 -12.23 6.97 -3.02
C GLY A 123 -13.03 8.27 -2.90
N ILE A 124 -12.45 9.32 -2.34
CA ILE A 124 -13.09 10.65 -2.27
C ILE A 124 -13.27 11.23 -3.68
N ARG A 125 -12.26 11.13 -4.54
CA ARG A 125 -12.37 11.58 -5.94
C ARG A 125 -13.45 10.84 -6.70
N ASP A 126 -13.55 9.54 -6.52
CA ASP A 126 -14.59 8.72 -7.16
C ASP A 126 -15.98 9.10 -6.66
N LEU A 127 -16.15 9.42 -5.36
CA LEU A 127 -17.42 9.87 -4.78
C LEU A 127 -17.83 11.27 -5.24
N LEU A 128 -16.85 12.17 -5.41
CA LEU A 128 -17.09 13.54 -5.87
C LEU A 128 -17.21 13.63 -7.40
N LEU A 129 -17.14 12.51 -8.11
CA LEU A 129 -17.19 12.44 -9.57
C LEU A 129 -16.18 13.38 -10.26
N ILE A 130 -15.01 13.56 -9.62
CA ILE A 130 -13.97 14.44 -10.16
C ILE A 130 -13.42 13.80 -11.45
N SER A 131 -13.33 14.62 -12.49
CA SER A 131 -12.75 14.24 -13.79
C SER A 131 -11.38 13.57 -13.60
N PRO A 132 -11.07 12.53 -14.36
CA PRO A 132 -9.74 11.95 -14.42
C PRO A 132 -8.71 13.01 -14.85
N GLY A 133 -7.44 12.75 -14.57
CA GLY A 133 -6.36 13.69 -14.91
C GLY A 133 -6.33 14.03 -16.41
N GLU A 134 -5.73 15.18 -16.74
CA GLU A 134 -5.64 15.72 -18.10
C GLU A 134 -5.06 14.71 -19.10
N GLU A 135 -4.14 13.84 -18.67
CA GLU A 135 -3.60 12.75 -19.52
C GLU A 135 -4.70 11.83 -20.08
N THR A 136 -5.62 11.39 -19.21
CA THR A 136 -6.71 10.51 -19.63
C THR A 136 -7.71 11.24 -20.54
N ILE A 137 -7.94 12.53 -20.29
CA ILE A 137 -8.80 13.36 -21.12
C ILE A 137 -8.15 13.55 -22.50
N GLN A 138 -6.84 13.70 -22.55
CA GLN A 138 -6.10 13.87 -23.79
C GLN A 138 -6.07 12.59 -24.62
N GLU A 139 -5.86 11.42 -23.99
CA GLU A 139 -6.00 10.12 -24.67
C GLU A 139 -7.40 9.91 -25.25
N ILE A 140 -8.45 10.28 -24.51
CA ILE A 140 -9.84 10.21 -24.98
C ILE A 140 -10.06 11.14 -26.15
N ARG A 141 -9.53 12.36 -26.09
CA ARG A 141 -9.62 13.35 -27.16
C ARG A 141 -8.96 12.83 -28.44
N GLU A 142 -7.75 12.29 -28.34
CA GLU A 142 -7.01 11.73 -29.47
C GLU A 142 -7.73 10.56 -30.15
N LEU A 143 -8.51 9.78 -29.38
CA LEU A 143 -9.30 8.66 -29.90
C LEU A 143 -10.61 9.11 -30.56
N ILE A 144 -11.23 10.19 -30.07
CA ILE A 144 -12.57 10.62 -30.47
C ILE A 144 -12.51 11.69 -31.58
N GLU A 145 -11.55 12.62 -31.51
CA GLU A 145 -11.43 13.69 -32.52
C GLU A 145 -11.34 13.20 -33.98
N PRO A 146 -10.59 12.13 -34.32
CA PRO A 146 -10.55 11.62 -35.68
C PRO A 146 -11.90 11.14 -36.21
N GLN A 147 -12.77 10.62 -35.32
CA GLN A 147 -14.08 10.09 -35.66
C GLN A 147 -15.12 11.20 -35.84
N LEU A 148 -14.91 12.36 -35.20
CA LEU A 148 -15.79 13.51 -35.28
C LEU A 148 -15.44 14.50 -36.42
N ARG A 149 -14.31 14.31 -37.11
CA ARG A 149 -13.87 15.20 -38.19
C ARG A 149 -14.85 15.32 -39.34
N GLU A 150 -15.75 14.34 -39.51
CA GLU A 150 -16.80 14.38 -40.56
C GLU A 150 -18.02 15.21 -40.13
N CYS A 151 -18.14 15.56 -38.82
CA CYS A 151 -19.21 16.39 -38.33
C CYS A 151 -18.80 17.87 -38.33
N ARG A 152 -19.66 18.76 -38.87
CA ARG A 152 -19.46 20.21 -38.75
C ARG A 152 -19.86 20.63 -37.33
N TYR A 153 -18.89 20.97 -36.51
CA TYR A 153 -19.11 21.50 -35.18
C TYR A 153 -18.40 22.86 -34.98
N SER A 154 -18.94 23.69 -34.12
CA SER A 154 -18.35 24.99 -33.77
C SER A 154 -17.38 24.89 -32.60
N ASP A 155 -17.79 24.16 -31.54
CA ASP A 155 -17.00 23.94 -30.34
C ASP A 155 -17.21 22.50 -29.86
N LEU A 156 -16.18 21.92 -29.26
CA LEU A 156 -16.21 20.56 -28.73
C LEU A 156 -15.86 20.59 -27.24
N TYR A 157 -16.80 20.14 -26.42
CA TYR A 157 -16.59 20.06 -24.98
C TYR A 157 -16.70 18.61 -24.51
N TYR A 158 -15.71 18.16 -23.75
CA TYR A 158 -15.66 16.81 -23.19
C TYR A 158 -15.93 16.86 -21.69
N GLU A 159 -16.94 16.17 -21.24
CA GLU A 159 -17.17 15.88 -19.82
C GLU A 159 -16.85 14.41 -19.57
N VAL A 160 -15.78 14.15 -18.80
CA VAL A 160 -15.34 12.80 -18.48
C VAL A 160 -15.48 12.58 -16.98
N VAL A 161 -16.31 11.61 -16.60
CA VAL A 161 -16.56 11.23 -15.21
C VAL A 161 -16.15 9.78 -15.00
N LYS A 162 -15.32 9.52 -14.01
CA LYS A 162 -14.94 8.18 -13.62
C LYS A 162 -15.80 7.68 -12.46
N THR A 163 -16.48 6.57 -12.65
CA THR A 163 -17.26 5.90 -11.60
C THR A 163 -16.78 4.46 -11.44
N GLY A 164 -15.93 4.23 -10.45
CA GLY A 164 -15.30 2.94 -10.21
C GLY A 164 -14.45 2.49 -11.40
N ARG A 165 -14.87 1.42 -12.10
CA ARG A 165 -14.18 0.86 -13.28
C ARG A 165 -14.69 1.38 -14.62
N LYS A 166 -15.70 2.25 -14.62
CA LYS A 166 -16.32 2.80 -15.82
C LYS A 166 -15.96 4.26 -15.99
N LEU A 167 -15.67 4.65 -17.22
CA LEU A 167 -15.54 6.03 -17.66
C LEU A 167 -16.84 6.39 -18.39
N TRP A 168 -17.49 7.45 -17.94
CA TRP A 168 -18.60 8.07 -18.62
C TRP A 168 -18.06 9.26 -19.39
N ILE A 169 -18.25 9.25 -20.69
CA ILE A 169 -17.74 10.30 -21.57
C ILE A 169 -18.97 10.93 -22.24
N SER A 170 -19.20 12.20 -21.96
CA SER A 170 -20.22 13.01 -22.62
C SER A 170 -19.48 13.98 -23.55
N VAL A 171 -19.85 13.95 -24.81
CA VAL A 171 -19.30 14.87 -25.83
C VAL A 171 -20.42 15.82 -26.21
N TYR A 172 -20.22 17.10 -25.95
CA TYR A 172 -21.14 18.17 -26.36
C TYR A 172 -20.58 18.82 -27.64
N ILE A 173 -21.47 18.94 -28.65
CA ILE A 173 -21.15 19.44 -29.99
C ILE A 173 -21.95 20.72 -30.24
#